data_b0ae7e27100742a4b309f6392254ec58
#
_entry.id   b0ae7e27100742a4b309f6392254ec58
#
_cell.length_a   1.000
_cell.length_b   1.000
_cell.length_c   1.000
_cell.angle_alpha   90.00
_cell.angle_beta   90.00
_cell.angle_gamma   90.00
#
_symmetry.space_group_name_H-M   'P 1'
#
loop_
_entity.id
_entity.type
_entity.pdbx_description
1 polymer ?
#
loop_
_entity_poly.entity_id
_entity_poly.type
_entity_poly.pdbx_seq_one_letter_code
_entity_poly.pdbx_strand_id
1 'polypeptide(L)'
;KLIDRGISILRKNKKIDSAVTTSIYNMWSPLRARKLTKQKLLKPFVPFETFGNPKTLNCDRDSQGDVYFADMSVSIVRPKCLENLREGLLPQKWMGKKIATIPSWGGCDIDYEWQLPMVVFWLKKNGFKQK
;
A
#
# COMPACT_ATOMS: atom_id res chain seq x y z
N LYS A 1 -1.40 -2.28 19.65
CA LYS A 1 -0.43 -1.22 19.25
C LYS A 1 -0.78 -0.56 17.91
N LEU A 2 -0.94 -1.28 16.78
CA LEU A 2 -1.28 -0.65 15.48
C LEU A 2 -2.72 -0.09 15.47
N ILE A 3 -3.67 -0.84 16.00
CA ILE A 3 -5.08 -0.41 16.15
C ILE A 3 -5.14 0.87 16.97
N ASP A 4 -4.52 0.92 18.16
CA ASP A 4 -4.52 2.10 19.04
C ASP A 4 -3.90 3.31 18.35
N ARG A 5 -2.84 3.08 17.54
CA ARG A 5 -2.20 4.14 16.75
C ARG A 5 -3.16 4.70 15.70
N GLY A 6 -3.87 3.85 14.98
CA GLY A 6 -4.89 4.27 14.01
C GLY A 6 -6.02 5.06 14.66
N ILE A 7 -6.54 4.58 15.78
CA ILE A 7 -7.56 5.29 16.57
C ILE A 7 -7.05 6.66 17.01
N SER A 8 -5.80 6.72 17.51
CA SER A 8 -5.18 7.98 17.94
C SER A 8 -5.05 8.99 16.80
N ILE A 9 -4.64 8.54 15.60
CA ILE A 9 -4.57 9.39 14.40
C ILE A 9 -5.93 10.03 14.11
N LEU A 10 -6.99 9.21 14.08
CA LEU A 10 -8.34 9.71 13.79
C LEU A 10 -8.87 10.63 14.90
N ARG A 11 -8.56 10.35 16.17
CA ARG A 11 -8.96 11.21 17.29
C ARG A 11 -8.28 12.58 17.22
N LYS A 12 -6.99 12.62 16.90
CA LYS A 12 -6.20 13.87 16.81
C LYS A 12 -6.60 14.74 15.62
N ASN A 13 -7.04 14.16 14.53
CA ASN A 13 -7.42 14.92 13.34
C ASN A 13 -8.76 14.46 12.76
N LYS A 14 -9.80 15.21 13.07
CA LYS A 14 -11.19 14.91 12.62
C LYS A 14 -11.38 15.04 11.09
N LYS A 15 -10.43 15.67 10.37
CA LYS A 15 -10.49 15.80 8.90
C LYS A 15 -10.00 14.55 8.16
N ILE A 16 -9.34 13.61 8.86
CA ILE A 16 -8.90 12.34 8.29
C ILE A 16 -10.06 11.35 8.31
N ASP A 17 -10.26 10.67 7.20
CA ASP A 17 -11.36 9.71 7.00
C ASP A 17 -10.99 8.32 7.52
N SER A 18 -9.77 7.89 7.26
CA SER A 18 -9.25 6.59 7.69
C SER A 18 -7.76 6.61 7.99
N ALA A 19 -7.29 5.61 8.74
CA ALA A 19 -5.89 5.32 8.96
C ALA A 19 -5.65 3.83 8.65
N VAL A 20 -4.71 3.54 7.75
CA VAL A 20 -4.43 2.18 7.27
C VAL A 20 -2.96 1.85 7.41
N THR A 21 -2.66 0.59 7.67
CA THR A 21 -1.27 0.13 7.68
C THR A 21 -0.67 0.23 6.30
N THR A 22 0.56 0.78 6.24
CA THR A 22 1.33 0.89 5.01
C THR A 22 2.74 0.40 5.21
N SER A 23 3.28 -0.22 4.19
CA SER A 23 4.67 -0.68 4.12
C SER A 23 5.37 -0.06 2.92
N ILE A 24 6.69 0.13 3.04
CA ILE A 24 7.51 0.69 1.96
C ILE A 24 8.01 -0.45 1.08
N TYR A 25 7.68 -0.38 -0.21
CA TYR A 25 8.06 -1.38 -1.21
C TYR A 25 8.64 -0.72 -2.47
N ASN A 26 9.80 -0.08 -2.33
CA ASN A 26 10.43 0.69 -3.40
C ASN A 26 10.75 -0.14 -4.66
N MET A 27 11.00 -1.45 -4.51
CA MET A 27 11.20 -2.33 -5.67
C MET A 27 9.95 -2.51 -6.55
N TRP A 28 8.75 -2.28 -5.97
CA TRP A 28 7.47 -2.38 -6.68
C TRP A 28 6.96 -1.01 -7.15
N SER A 29 7.86 -0.08 -7.44
CA SER A 29 7.48 1.23 -7.96
C SER A 29 6.58 1.09 -9.19
N PRO A 30 5.48 1.85 -9.29
CA PRO A 30 4.61 1.88 -10.46
C PRO A 30 5.36 2.27 -11.75
N LEU A 31 6.47 3.02 -11.65
CA LEU A 31 7.35 3.33 -12.76
C LEU A 31 7.90 2.07 -13.45
N ARG A 32 8.11 0.99 -12.70
CA ARG A 32 8.63 -0.29 -13.21
C ARG A 32 7.54 -1.22 -13.73
N ALA A 33 6.29 -0.96 -13.39
CA ALA A 33 5.16 -1.81 -13.79
C ALA A 33 4.98 -1.80 -15.32
N ARG A 34 4.75 -2.96 -15.88
CA ARG A 34 4.53 -3.15 -17.31
C ARG A 34 3.25 -3.94 -17.54
N LYS A 35 2.62 -3.70 -18.66
CA LYS A 35 1.53 -4.54 -19.17
C LYS A 35 1.91 -5.17 -20.49
N LEU A 36 1.37 -6.37 -20.73
CA LEU A 36 1.59 -7.11 -21.96
C LEU A 36 0.62 -6.62 -23.05
N THR A 37 1.14 -6.35 -24.24
CA THR A 37 0.32 -6.05 -25.42
C THR A 37 -0.24 -7.35 -26.03
N LYS A 38 -1.18 -7.21 -26.97
CA LYS A 38 -1.67 -8.36 -27.78
C LYS A 38 -0.54 -9.03 -28.56
N GLN A 39 0.49 -8.28 -28.96
CA GLN A 39 1.67 -8.78 -29.66
C GLN A 39 2.74 -9.36 -28.72
N LYS A 40 2.41 -9.58 -27.44
CA LYS A 40 3.32 -10.08 -26.39
C LYS A 40 4.53 -9.17 -26.13
N LEU A 41 4.42 -7.88 -26.39
CA LEU A 41 5.44 -6.87 -26.06
C LEU A 41 5.08 -6.16 -24.75
N LEU A 42 6.09 -5.78 -23.99
CA LEU A 42 5.91 -4.99 -22.77
C LEU A 42 5.74 -3.50 -23.11
N LYS A 43 4.79 -2.85 -22.45
CA LYS A 43 4.62 -1.40 -22.45
C LYS A 43 4.41 -0.88 -21.03
N PRO A 44 4.68 0.41 -20.74
CA PRO A 44 4.41 0.99 -19.44
C PRO A 44 2.98 0.68 -18.98
N PHE A 45 2.81 0.31 -17.70
CA PHE A 45 1.49 0.11 -17.11
C PHE A 45 0.76 1.44 -16.98
N VAL A 46 1.50 2.48 -16.56
CA VAL A 46 1.07 3.88 -16.49
C VAL A 46 2.00 4.69 -17.39
N PRO A 47 1.51 5.69 -18.14
CA PRO A 47 2.36 6.57 -18.95
C PRO A 47 3.49 7.19 -18.13
N PHE A 48 4.69 7.26 -18.68
CA PHE A 48 5.86 7.77 -17.94
C PHE A 48 5.74 9.24 -17.57
N GLU A 49 5.01 10.03 -18.36
CA GLU A 49 4.71 11.44 -18.11
C GLU A 49 3.97 11.65 -16.78
N THR A 50 3.28 10.63 -16.28
CA THR A 50 2.63 10.65 -14.97
C THR A 50 3.63 10.83 -13.82
N PHE A 51 4.88 10.42 -14.03
CA PHE A 51 5.95 10.51 -13.02
C PHE A 51 6.85 11.75 -13.21
N GLY A 52 6.58 12.60 -14.17
CA GLY A 52 7.38 13.78 -14.49
C GLY A 52 7.96 13.73 -15.91
N ASN A 53 9.11 14.38 -16.10
CA ASN A 53 9.75 14.40 -17.41
C ASN A 53 10.39 13.02 -17.76
N PRO A 54 9.89 12.31 -18.78
CA PRO A 54 10.42 10.98 -19.13
C PRO A 54 11.91 10.95 -19.44
N LYS A 55 12.49 12.06 -19.91
CA LYS A 55 13.91 12.16 -20.25
C LYS A 55 14.84 12.14 -19.03
N THR A 56 14.32 12.46 -17.85
CA THR A 56 15.07 12.51 -16.59
C THR A 56 14.75 11.37 -15.64
N LEU A 57 13.75 10.54 -15.99
CA LEU A 57 13.40 9.38 -15.18
C LEU A 57 14.49 8.31 -15.27
N ASN A 58 14.83 7.72 -14.14
CA ASN A 58 15.72 6.57 -14.06
C ASN A 58 15.06 5.41 -13.30
N CYS A 59 15.71 4.25 -13.28
CA CYS A 59 15.18 3.06 -12.63
C CYS A 59 15.79 2.79 -11.25
N ASP A 60 16.57 3.70 -10.70
CA ASP A 60 17.16 3.55 -9.38
C ASP A 60 16.06 3.44 -8.33
N ARG A 61 16.26 2.54 -7.37
CA ARG A 61 15.24 2.19 -6.37
C ARG A 61 14.71 3.42 -5.62
N ASP A 62 15.59 4.35 -5.30
CA ASP A 62 15.28 5.49 -4.45
C ASP A 62 15.06 6.80 -5.23
N SER A 63 15.14 6.77 -6.57
CA SER A 63 15.05 7.96 -7.42
C SER A 63 13.67 8.62 -7.45
N GLN A 64 12.62 7.88 -7.09
CA GLN A 64 11.23 8.34 -7.09
C GLN A 64 10.66 8.54 -5.68
N GLY A 65 11.51 8.52 -4.66
CA GLY A 65 11.10 8.53 -3.26
C GLY A 65 10.45 7.21 -2.81
N ASP A 66 9.94 7.22 -1.60
CA ASP A 66 9.32 6.03 -1.00
C ASP A 66 7.98 5.70 -1.64
N VAL A 67 7.79 4.42 -1.94
CA VAL A 67 6.55 3.87 -2.47
C VAL A 67 5.81 3.14 -1.35
N TYR A 68 4.70 3.70 -0.94
CA TYR A 68 3.86 3.16 0.14
C TYR A 68 2.74 2.30 -0.43
N PHE A 69 2.67 1.06 0.04
CA PHE A 69 1.54 0.18 -0.23
C PHE A 69 0.69 0.04 1.02
N ALA A 70 -0.62 0.20 0.87
CA ALA A 70 -1.57 -0.14 1.91
C ALA A 70 -1.63 -1.67 2.02
N ASP A 71 -1.07 -2.21 3.11
CA ASP A 71 -0.99 -3.66 3.33
C ASP A 71 -2.28 -4.23 3.95
N MET A 72 -3.22 -3.38 4.32
CA MET A 72 -4.56 -3.72 4.80
C MET A 72 -4.61 -4.55 6.10
N SER A 73 -3.48 -4.79 6.76
CA SER A 73 -3.43 -5.58 8.01
C SER A 73 -4.28 -4.94 9.12
N VAL A 74 -4.29 -3.60 9.17
CA VAL A 74 -5.17 -2.81 10.05
C VAL A 74 -5.72 -1.61 9.30
N SER A 75 -7.03 -1.46 9.33
CA SER A 75 -7.72 -0.30 8.76
C SER A 75 -8.73 0.24 9.77
N ILE A 76 -8.55 1.49 10.18
CA ILE A 76 -9.45 2.20 11.07
C ILE A 76 -10.17 3.27 10.27
N VAL A 77 -11.47 3.19 10.17
CA VAL A 77 -12.29 4.01 9.27
C VAL A 77 -13.40 4.71 10.05
N ARG A 78 -13.73 5.94 9.67
CA ARG A 78 -14.88 6.63 10.23
C ARG A 78 -16.17 6.06 9.65
N PRO A 79 -17.24 5.90 10.47
CA PRO A 79 -18.54 5.36 10.01
C PRO A 79 -19.08 6.06 8.76
N LYS A 80 -18.96 7.40 8.66
CA LYS A 80 -19.43 8.17 7.51
C LYS A 80 -18.89 7.68 6.14
N CYS A 81 -17.69 7.06 6.12
CA CYS A 81 -17.12 6.53 4.90
C CYS A 81 -17.78 5.23 4.45
N LEU A 82 -18.40 4.51 5.37
CA LEU A 82 -19.18 3.30 5.09
C LEU A 82 -20.61 3.64 4.66
N GLU A 83 -21.12 4.78 5.11
CA GLU A 83 -22.46 5.27 4.72
C GLU A 83 -22.50 5.74 3.27
N ASN A 84 -21.40 6.27 2.74
CA ASN A 84 -21.31 6.73 1.34
C ASN A 84 -20.08 6.18 0.61
N LEU A 85 -20.17 4.93 0.18
CA LEU A 85 -19.10 4.24 -0.56
C LEU A 85 -18.80 4.82 -1.95
N ARG A 86 -19.64 5.74 -2.48
CA ARG A 86 -19.43 6.33 -3.81
C ARG A 86 -18.35 7.40 -3.83
N GLU A 87 -18.08 8.04 -2.70
CA GLU A 87 -17.22 9.22 -2.61
C GLU A 87 -15.74 8.94 -2.32
N GLY A 88 -15.39 7.74 -1.91
CA GLY A 88 -14.03 7.39 -1.56
C GLY A 88 -13.09 7.23 -2.76
N LEU A 89 -11.79 7.18 -2.48
CA LEU A 89 -10.77 6.93 -3.49
C LEU A 89 -10.76 5.46 -3.93
N LEU A 90 -10.48 5.24 -5.21
CA LEU A 90 -10.23 3.91 -5.74
C LEU A 90 -8.89 3.35 -5.20
N PRO A 91 -8.74 2.02 -5.12
CA PRO A 91 -9.75 0.99 -5.38
C PRO A 91 -10.69 0.75 -4.20
N GLN A 92 -10.33 1.10 -2.97
CA GLN A 92 -11.10 0.83 -1.76
C GLN A 92 -11.84 2.09 -1.29
N LYS A 93 -12.95 2.41 -1.93
CA LYS A 93 -13.74 3.62 -1.65
C LYS A 93 -14.20 3.75 -0.20
N TRP A 94 -14.35 2.66 0.53
CA TRP A 94 -14.69 2.65 1.94
C TRP A 94 -13.65 3.31 2.86
N MET A 95 -12.43 3.54 2.37
CA MET A 95 -11.41 4.29 3.11
C MET A 95 -11.64 5.80 3.13
N GLY A 96 -12.56 6.33 2.32
CA GLY A 96 -12.78 7.77 2.16
C GLY A 96 -11.77 8.43 1.23
N LYS A 97 -11.59 9.75 1.39
CA LYS A 97 -10.71 10.58 0.54
C LYS A 97 -9.40 10.96 1.22
N LYS A 98 -9.39 11.10 2.56
CA LYS A 98 -8.24 11.52 3.35
C LYS A 98 -7.75 10.35 4.20
N ILE A 99 -6.81 9.62 3.65
CA ILE A 99 -6.29 8.39 4.23
C ILE A 99 -4.93 8.66 4.86
N ALA A 100 -4.79 8.42 6.16
CA ALA A 100 -3.53 8.52 6.88
C ALA A 100 -2.81 7.17 6.93
N THR A 101 -1.49 7.21 6.98
CA THR A 101 -0.68 6.01 7.15
C THR A 101 -0.53 5.62 8.61
N ILE A 102 -0.57 4.33 8.89
CA ILE A 102 -0.05 3.69 10.09
C ILE A 102 1.20 2.94 9.65
N PRO A 103 2.42 3.49 9.81
CA PRO A 103 3.64 2.81 9.38
C PRO A 103 3.74 1.41 9.96
N SER A 104 3.94 0.43 9.09
CA SER A 104 4.04 -0.98 9.40
C SER A 104 5.30 -1.58 8.78
N TRP A 105 5.59 -2.81 9.13
CA TRP A 105 6.73 -3.58 8.65
C TRP A 105 6.25 -4.73 7.78
N GLY A 106 6.29 -4.54 6.47
CA GLY A 106 6.13 -5.62 5.52
C GLY A 106 4.81 -6.38 5.71
N GLY A 107 3.68 -5.72 5.46
CA GLY A 107 2.41 -6.44 5.32
C GLY A 107 2.58 -7.49 4.22
N CYS A 108 2.18 -8.72 4.52
CA CYS A 108 2.31 -9.83 3.58
C CYS A 108 0.93 -10.40 3.35
N ASP A 109 0.49 -10.34 2.12
CA ASP A 109 -0.69 -11.07 1.65
C ASP A 109 -0.25 -12.39 1.02
N ILE A 110 -0.96 -13.46 1.30
CA ILE A 110 -0.62 -14.79 0.80
C ILE A 110 -1.66 -15.19 -0.25
N ASP A 111 -1.34 -14.90 -1.50
CA ASP A 111 -2.13 -15.34 -2.66
C ASP A 111 -1.60 -16.64 -3.26
N TYR A 112 -0.30 -16.93 -3.05
CA TYR A 112 0.41 -18.05 -3.65
C TYR A 112 1.27 -18.79 -2.64
N GLU A 113 1.42 -20.10 -2.82
CA GLU A 113 2.21 -20.97 -1.93
C GLU A 113 3.65 -20.49 -1.75
N TRP A 114 4.29 -19.99 -2.80
CA TRP A 114 5.68 -19.48 -2.72
C TRP A 114 5.86 -18.27 -1.77
N GLN A 115 4.79 -17.59 -1.39
CA GLN A 115 4.83 -16.48 -0.43
C GLN A 115 4.88 -16.96 1.02
N LEU A 116 4.42 -18.19 1.29
CA LEU A 116 4.37 -18.75 2.64
C LEU A 116 5.73 -18.78 3.37
N PRO A 117 6.85 -19.16 2.73
CA PRO A 117 8.16 -19.15 3.40
C PRO A 117 8.57 -17.77 3.92
N MET A 118 8.22 -16.69 3.21
CA MET A 118 8.50 -15.31 3.64
C MET A 118 7.73 -14.96 4.91
N VAL A 119 6.45 -15.33 4.97
CA VAL A 119 5.61 -15.11 6.16
C VAL A 119 6.11 -15.90 7.34
N VAL A 120 6.43 -17.19 7.15
CA VAL A 120 6.98 -18.05 8.19
C VAL A 120 8.31 -17.50 8.72
N PHE A 121 9.20 -17.03 7.84
CA PHE A 121 10.45 -16.38 8.22
C PHE A 121 10.19 -15.14 9.07
N TRP A 122 9.26 -14.28 8.63
CA TRP A 122 8.91 -13.05 9.34
C TRP A 122 8.32 -13.33 10.72
N LEU A 123 7.40 -14.29 10.82
CA LEU A 123 6.79 -14.70 12.08
C LEU A 123 7.86 -15.19 13.07
N LYS A 124 8.75 -16.12 12.64
CA LYS A 124 9.83 -16.63 13.46
C LYS A 124 10.77 -15.52 13.96
N LYS A 125 11.16 -14.60 13.05
CA LYS A 125 12.01 -13.44 13.37
C LYS A 125 11.39 -12.52 14.41
N ASN A 126 10.06 -12.41 14.43
CA ASN A 126 9.32 -11.56 15.38
C ASN A 126 8.82 -12.32 16.62
N GLY A 127 9.36 -13.49 16.92
CA GLY A 127 9.13 -14.22 18.16
C GLY A 127 7.84 -15.05 18.21
N PHE A 128 7.16 -15.21 17.09
CA PHE A 128 6.04 -16.13 17.00
C PHE A 128 6.55 -17.58 16.96
N LYS A 129 6.10 -18.37 17.92
CA LYS A 129 6.41 -19.81 18.00
C LYS A 129 5.23 -20.62 17.46
N GLN A 130 5.52 -21.61 16.64
CA GLN A 130 4.54 -22.61 16.27
C GLN A 130 4.19 -23.41 17.55
N LYS A 131 2.92 -23.46 17.92
CA LYS A 131 2.45 -24.31 19.02
C LYS A 131 2.38 -25.76 18.56
#